data_43879d17dec7edc6a4cc808ea3c2e36b
#
_entry.id   43879d17dec7edc6a4cc808ea3c2e36b
#
_cell.length_a   1.000
_cell.length_b   1.000
_cell.length_c   1.000
_cell.angle_alpha   90.00
_cell.angle_beta   90.00
_cell.angle_gamma   90.00
#
_symmetry.space_group_name_H-M   'P 1'
#
loop_
_entity.id
_entity.type
_entity.pdbx_description
1 polymer ?
#
loop_
_entity_poly.entity_id
_entity_poly.type
_entity_poly.pdbx_seq_one_letter_code
_entity_poly.pdbx_strand_id
1 'polypeptide(L)'
;MYSLNNRRYLNKFKLLDFISEIIEKENINFSSFCDIFATGVVNFFNKKDIKVISNDILKANFISLVTFLKATKEDFEKIPKYIEHLNNLKTTKKDNYVSINYDKYFDYNNAIKIEIREEIEKMNLKQIEKNILLSSLVYSVDKIANTCHYAAFRKKMSKYPEIKLNIPEINFESNLNNEIYKEDANSLITKINPDVIYLDPPYNSRQYFNSYHVLENIVKWDKPELEITKQIKDRSNYKSEYCSNNAYNIFSDLIQKANCKYLIVSYNNTEKLDARSNSKLSDTQIIEILSKKVVTIHEKDYKYYTAKNNNIKEHKERLYVCKVK
;
A
#
# COMPACT_ATOMS: atom_id res chain seq x y z
N MET A 1 14.16 13.88 -1.23
CA MET A 1 14.07 12.46 -1.57
C MET A 1 12.96 11.79 -0.77
N TYR A 2 12.47 10.63 -1.17
CA TYR A 2 11.43 9.85 -0.49
C TYR A 2 11.64 8.34 -0.74
N SER A 3 11.23 7.50 0.20
CA SER A 3 11.30 6.04 0.12
C SER A 3 9.90 5.43 0.06
N LEU A 4 9.80 4.14 -0.26
CA LEU A 4 8.53 3.41 -0.33
C LEU A 4 7.70 3.57 0.95
N ASN A 5 8.36 3.64 2.10
CA ASN A 5 7.72 3.72 3.42
C ASN A 5 7.30 5.15 3.82
N ASN A 6 7.55 6.18 3.00
CA ASN A 6 7.19 7.57 3.35
C ASN A 6 5.73 7.94 3.09
N ARG A 7 4.85 7.00 2.75
CA ARG A 7 3.41 7.24 2.61
C ARG A 7 2.72 7.19 3.97
N ARG A 8 1.63 7.96 4.11
CA ARG A 8 0.82 8.03 5.34
C ARG A 8 0.16 6.71 5.70
N TYR A 9 -0.15 5.90 4.71
CA TYR A 9 -0.79 4.58 4.83
C TYR A 9 0.07 3.56 4.12
N LEU A 10 -0.07 2.31 4.41
CA LEU A 10 0.81 1.19 4.01
C LEU A 10 2.06 1.07 4.87
N ASN A 11 2.03 1.51 6.11
CA ASN A 11 3.25 1.59 6.87
C ASN A 11 3.21 0.64 8.08
N LYS A 12 3.72 -0.56 7.90
CA LYS A 12 4.07 -1.49 8.99
C LYS A 12 5.49 -1.20 9.55
N PHE A 13 6.04 0.01 9.31
CA PHE A 13 7.40 0.38 9.71
C PHE A 13 7.69 0.06 11.19
N LYS A 14 6.73 0.33 12.08
CA LYS A 14 6.85 0.03 13.52
C LYS A 14 6.90 -1.45 13.86
N LEU A 15 6.57 -2.33 12.91
CA LEU A 15 6.56 -3.78 13.08
C LEU A 15 7.72 -4.47 12.37
N LEU A 16 8.51 -3.75 11.56
CA LEU A 16 9.60 -4.34 10.78
C LEU A 16 10.64 -5.04 11.67
N ASP A 17 11.06 -4.37 12.75
CA ASP A 17 12.00 -4.97 13.70
C ASP A 17 11.40 -6.24 14.34
N PHE A 18 10.13 -6.19 14.73
CA PHE A 18 9.43 -7.34 15.30
C PHE A 18 9.32 -8.51 14.30
N ILE A 19 8.99 -8.20 13.03
CA ILE A 19 8.93 -9.23 11.98
C ILE A 19 10.32 -9.85 11.75
N SER A 20 11.37 -9.01 11.72
CA SER A 20 12.75 -9.48 11.56
C SER A 20 13.22 -10.35 12.75
N GLU A 21 12.98 -9.89 13.97
CA GLU A 21 13.28 -10.64 15.20
C GLU A 21 12.61 -12.03 15.21
N ILE A 22 11.36 -12.11 14.76
CA ILE A 22 10.64 -13.38 14.70
C ILE A 22 11.19 -14.31 13.61
N ILE A 23 11.54 -13.78 12.44
CA ILE A 23 12.16 -14.53 11.35
C ILE A 23 13.50 -15.12 11.84
N GLU A 24 14.31 -14.36 12.57
CA GLU A 24 15.57 -14.82 13.16
C GLU A 24 15.33 -15.87 14.26
N LYS A 25 14.41 -15.63 15.18
CA LYS A 25 14.06 -16.54 16.28
C LYS A 25 13.56 -17.90 15.79
N GLU A 26 12.76 -17.91 14.72
CA GLU A 26 12.24 -19.13 14.10
C GLU A 26 13.22 -19.78 13.13
N ASN A 27 14.46 -19.24 13.00
CA ASN A 27 15.50 -19.72 12.09
C ASN A 27 15.02 -19.87 10.65
N ILE A 28 14.22 -18.89 10.17
CA ILE A 28 13.67 -18.90 8.81
C ILE A 28 14.72 -18.40 7.83
N ASN A 29 15.28 -19.31 7.04
CA ASN A 29 16.22 -18.99 5.97
C ASN A 29 15.49 -18.98 4.63
N PHE A 30 15.68 -17.92 3.84
CA PHE A 30 15.01 -17.75 2.56
C PHE A 30 15.85 -16.96 1.57
N SER A 31 15.65 -17.25 0.29
CA SER A 31 16.17 -16.50 -0.86
C SER A 31 15.07 -15.75 -1.62
N SER A 32 13.81 -16.01 -1.27
CA SER A 32 12.65 -15.33 -1.87
C SER A 32 11.57 -15.02 -0.83
N PHE A 33 11.07 -13.78 -0.89
CA PHE A 33 10.07 -13.24 0.05
C PHE A 33 8.91 -12.61 -0.73
N CYS A 34 7.68 -13.02 -0.43
CA CYS A 34 6.47 -12.45 -1.04
C CYS A 34 5.65 -11.67 -0.02
N ASP A 35 5.31 -10.41 -0.35
CA ASP A 35 4.29 -9.59 0.34
C ASP A 35 3.11 -9.40 -0.62
N ILE A 36 2.09 -10.24 -0.46
CA ILE A 36 0.99 -10.34 -1.44
C ILE A 36 -0.05 -9.21 -1.29
N PHE A 37 -0.04 -8.48 -0.17
CA PHE A 37 -0.92 -7.34 0.11
C PHE A 37 -0.18 -6.00 0.20
N ALA A 38 1.06 -5.95 -0.23
CA ALA A 38 1.93 -4.77 -0.36
C ALA A 38 1.93 -3.81 0.83
N THR A 39 2.33 -4.28 1.99
CA THR A 39 2.33 -3.48 3.23
C THR A 39 3.57 -2.60 3.43
N GLY A 40 4.52 -2.63 2.51
CA GLY A 40 5.84 -1.99 2.63
C GLY A 40 6.87 -2.85 3.37
N VAL A 41 6.49 -4.00 3.91
CA VAL A 41 7.40 -5.00 4.52
C VAL A 41 8.39 -5.53 3.48
N VAL A 42 7.93 -5.69 2.26
CA VAL A 42 8.73 -6.13 1.11
C VAL A 42 9.99 -5.28 0.89
N ASN A 43 9.91 -3.97 1.09
CA ASN A 43 11.05 -3.07 0.90
C ASN A 43 12.15 -3.30 1.93
N PHE A 44 11.79 -3.72 3.15
CA PHE A 44 12.76 -4.08 4.18
C PHE A 44 13.56 -5.33 3.81
N PHE A 45 12.91 -6.30 3.16
CA PHE A 45 13.54 -7.53 2.70
C PHE A 45 14.13 -7.46 1.28
N ASN A 46 14.01 -6.32 0.59
CA ASN A 46 14.63 -6.09 -0.72
C ASN A 46 16.15 -5.89 -0.57
N LYS A 47 16.88 -6.98 -0.44
CA LYS A 47 18.34 -7.04 -0.31
C LYS A 47 18.94 -7.76 -1.52
N LYS A 48 20.25 -7.59 -1.76
CA LYS A 48 20.94 -8.07 -2.96
C LYS A 48 20.67 -9.54 -3.32
N ASP A 49 20.63 -10.40 -2.32
CA ASP A 49 20.51 -11.85 -2.52
C ASP A 49 19.10 -12.39 -2.24
N ILE A 50 18.12 -11.50 -2.12
CA ILE A 50 16.73 -11.87 -1.86
C ILE A 50 15.85 -11.40 -3.02
N LYS A 51 15.23 -12.37 -3.71
CA LYS A 51 14.18 -12.07 -4.68
C LYS A 51 12.90 -11.67 -3.94
N VAL A 52 12.37 -10.48 -4.20
CA VAL A 52 11.09 -10.08 -3.64
C VAL A 52 9.96 -10.17 -4.67
N ILE A 53 8.80 -10.60 -4.18
CA ILE A 53 7.54 -10.64 -4.92
C ILE A 53 6.56 -9.75 -4.19
N SER A 54 5.90 -8.83 -4.89
CA SER A 54 4.92 -7.96 -4.28
C SER A 54 3.71 -7.75 -5.17
N ASN A 55 2.55 -7.51 -4.56
CA ASN A 55 1.30 -7.34 -5.29
C ASN A 55 0.41 -6.30 -4.64
N ASP A 56 -0.22 -5.46 -5.42
CA ASP A 56 -1.34 -4.64 -4.98
C ASP A 56 -2.33 -4.42 -6.13
N ILE A 57 -3.62 -4.56 -5.85
CA ILE A 57 -4.68 -4.41 -6.85
C ILE A 57 -4.86 -2.95 -7.30
N LEU A 58 -4.45 -1.97 -6.47
CA LEU A 58 -4.55 -0.54 -6.77
C LEU A 58 -3.37 -0.09 -7.63
N LYS A 59 -3.67 0.61 -8.72
CA LYS A 59 -2.65 1.12 -9.66
C LYS A 59 -1.68 2.09 -8.99
N ALA A 60 -2.17 2.94 -8.07
CA ALA A 60 -1.32 3.88 -7.34
C ALA A 60 -0.26 3.19 -6.47
N ASN A 61 -0.60 2.06 -5.86
CA ASN A 61 0.34 1.26 -5.08
C ASN A 61 1.25 0.45 -5.99
N PHE A 62 0.69 -0.21 -6.99
CA PHE A 62 1.46 -0.98 -7.98
C PHE A 62 2.57 -0.15 -8.64
N ILE A 63 2.30 1.08 -9.11
CA ILE A 63 3.35 1.92 -9.70
C ILE A 63 4.45 2.29 -8.70
N SER A 64 4.09 2.48 -7.43
CA SER A 64 5.07 2.73 -6.37
C SER A 64 5.97 1.51 -6.15
N LEU A 65 5.38 0.31 -6.07
CA LEU A 65 6.15 -0.94 -5.98
C LEU A 65 7.07 -1.13 -7.18
N VAL A 66 6.58 -0.93 -8.40
CA VAL A 66 7.41 -0.98 -9.62
C VAL A 66 8.56 0.02 -9.54
N THR A 67 8.30 1.24 -9.10
CA THR A 67 9.33 2.28 -8.96
C THR A 67 10.45 1.85 -8.02
N PHE A 68 10.10 1.38 -6.81
CA PHE A 68 11.11 1.10 -5.78
C PHE A 68 11.77 -0.27 -5.90
N LEU A 69 11.08 -1.24 -6.52
CA LEU A 69 11.50 -2.65 -6.50
C LEU A 69 11.91 -3.19 -7.87
N LYS A 70 11.70 -2.43 -8.97
CA LYS A 70 12.07 -2.88 -10.33
C LYS A 70 12.89 -1.87 -11.13
N ALA A 71 12.86 -0.58 -10.81
CA ALA A 71 13.60 0.40 -11.58
C ALA A 71 15.11 0.16 -11.51
N THR A 72 15.78 0.31 -12.65
CA THR A 72 17.24 0.19 -12.80
C THR A 72 17.90 1.56 -12.83
N LYS A 73 19.23 1.61 -12.77
CA LYS A 73 20.00 2.86 -12.96
C LYS A 73 19.74 3.48 -14.32
N GLU A 74 19.62 2.65 -15.38
CA GLU A 74 19.32 3.13 -16.73
C GLU A 74 17.95 3.81 -16.82
N ASP A 75 16.92 3.20 -16.22
CA ASP A 75 15.56 3.76 -16.18
C ASP A 75 15.51 5.10 -15.45
N PHE A 76 16.45 5.32 -14.54
CA PHE A 76 16.49 6.49 -13.66
C PHE A 76 17.31 7.66 -14.24
N GLU A 77 18.13 7.44 -15.25
CA GLU A 77 19.12 8.41 -15.76
C GLU A 77 18.51 9.78 -16.09
N LYS A 78 17.33 9.79 -16.73
CA LYS A 78 16.65 11.02 -17.17
C LYS A 78 15.67 11.58 -16.13
N ILE A 79 15.33 10.82 -15.11
CA ILE A 79 14.29 11.17 -14.13
C ILE A 79 14.56 12.51 -13.44
N PRO A 80 15.78 12.85 -12.98
CA PRO A 80 16.04 14.15 -12.36
C PRO A 80 15.68 15.34 -13.27
N LYS A 81 16.02 15.26 -14.57
CA LYS A 81 15.69 16.30 -15.55
C LYS A 81 14.18 16.40 -15.80
N TYR A 82 13.48 15.28 -15.87
CA TYR A 82 12.03 15.26 -16.01
C TYR A 82 11.33 15.86 -14.79
N ILE A 83 11.79 15.55 -13.59
CA ILE A 83 11.25 16.11 -12.34
C ILE A 83 11.52 17.63 -12.29
N GLU A 84 12.70 18.09 -12.68
CA GLU A 84 13.02 19.51 -12.75
C GLU A 84 12.10 20.24 -13.74
N HIS A 85 11.94 19.70 -14.96
CA HIS A 85 11.03 20.23 -15.96
C HIS A 85 9.60 20.35 -15.42
N LEU A 86 9.04 19.28 -14.85
CA LEU A 86 7.70 19.24 -14.31
C LEU A 86 7.48 20.20 -13.13
N ASN A 87 8.50 20.39 -12.29
CA ASN A 87 8.43 21.34 -11.18
C ASN A 87 8.46 22.81 -11.64
N ASN A 88 9.05 23.09 -12.81
CA ASN A 88 9.17 24.43 -13.38
C ASN A 88 8.00 24.80 -14.32
N LEU A 89 7.06 23.90 -14.53
CA LEU A 89 5.89 24.19 -15.36
C LEU A 89 5.07 25.35 -14.79
N LYS A 90 4.79 26.31 -15.65
CA LYS A 90 3.85 27.39 -15.32
C LYS A 90 2.43 26.87 -15.41
N THR A 91 1.75 26.84 -14.29
CA THR A 91 0.34 26.47 -14.25
C THR A 91 -0.55 27.56 -14.80
N THR A 92 -1.49 27.21 -15.65
CA THR A 92 -2.59 28.10 -16.02
C THR A 92 -3.53 28.21 -14.84
N LYS A 93 -3.91 29.43 -14.42
CA LYS A 93 -4.89 29.66 -13.34
C LYS A 93 -6.32 29.39 -13.83
N LYS A 94 -6.56 28.20 -14.39
CA LYS A 94 -7.87 27.76 -14.85
C LYS A 94 -8.30 26.54 -14.07
N ASP A 95 -9.58 26.44 -13.79
CA ASP A 95 -10.15 25.26 -13.15
C ASP A 95 -9.87 24.01 -13.96
N ASN A 96 -9.55 22.94 -13.25
CA ASN A 96 -9.29 21.63 -13.78
C ASN A 96 -10.07 20.57 -13.01
N TYR A 97 -9.96 19.30 -13.44
CA TYR A 97 -10.67 18.20 -12.81
C TYR A 97 -10.42 18.12 -11.30
N VAL A 98 -9.17 18.33 -10.85
CA VAL A 98 -8.80 18.22 -9.43
C VAL A 98 -9.32 19.39 -8.63
N SER A 99 -9.21 20.64 -9.13
CA SER A 99 -9.69 21.83 -8.43
C SER A 99 -11.22 21.84 -8.25
N ILE A 100 -11.95 21.27 -9.22
CA ILE A 100 -13.41 21.18 -9.19
C ILE A 100 -13.88 20.03 -8.27
N ASN A 101 -13.23 18.88 -8.33
CA ASN A 101 -13.76 17.66 -7.73
C ASN A 101 -13.12 17.29 -6.37
N TYR A 102 -11.98 17.88 -6.02
CA TYR A 102 -11.21 17.56 -4.79
C TYR A 102 -10.86 18.81 -3.96
N ASP A 103 -11.70 19.84 -4.00
CA ASP A 103 -11.55 21.11 -3.26
C ASP A 103 -11.48 20.93 -1.73
N LYS A 104 -12.01 19.84 -1.19
CA LYS A 104 -11.92 19.49 0.23
C LYS A 104 -10.60 18.82 0.61
N TYR A 105 -9.91 18.22 -0.37
CA TYR A 105 -8.64 17.55 -0.16
C TYR A 105 -7.44 18.45 -0.46
N PHE A 106 -7.57 19.41 -1.38
CA PHE A 106 -6.47 20.27 -1.81
C PHE A 106 -6.88 21.72 -1.83
N ASP A 107 -5.96 22.62 -1.43
CA ASP A 107 -6.13 24.04 -1.72
C ASP A 107 -6.06 24.29 -3.24
N TYR A 108 -6.65 25.40 -3.67
CA TYR A 108 -6.83 25.69 -5.09
C TYR A 108 -5.54 25.68 -5.90
N ASN A 109 -4.47 26.30 -5.38
CA ASN A 109 -3.20 26.41 -6.09
C ASN A 109 -2.55 25.03 -6.28
N ASN A 110 -2.56 24.20 -5.26
CA ASN A 110 -2.05 22.84 -5.32
C ASN A 110 -2.92 21.94 -6.21
N ALA A 111 -4.26 22.08 -6.14
CA ALA A 111 -5.18 21.34 -7.00
C ALA A 111 -4.92 21.59 -8.49
N ILE A 112 -4.69 22.86 -8.87
CA ILE A 112 -4.32 23.21 -10.25
C ILE A 112 -2.99 22.58 -10.65
N LYS A 113 -1.97 22.63 -9.78
CA LYS A 113 -0.66 22.07 -10.07
C LYS A 113 -0.65 20.54 -10.22
N ILE A 114 -1.58 19.81 -9.61
CA ILE A 114 -1.70 18.35 -9.80
C ILE A 114 -1.95 18.00 -11.27
N GLU A 115 -2.38 18.93 -12.11
CA GLU A 115 -2.48 18.76 -13.57
C GLU A 115 -1.14 18.46 -14.27
N ILE A 116 -0.01 18.58 -13.60
CA ILE A 116 1.27 17.98 -14.00
C ILE A 116 1.08 16.52 -14.46
N ARG A 117 0.06 15.84 -13.95
CA ARG A 117 -0.36 14.50 -14.40
C ARG A 117 -0.58 14.42 -15.92
N GLU A 118 -1.18 15.46 -16.52
CA GLU A 118 -1.43 15.51 -17.98
C GLU A 118 -0.14 15.71 -18.76
N GLU A 119 0.80 16.50 -18.23
CA GLU A 119 2.10 16.67 -18.87
C GLU A 119 2.89 15.37 -18.89
N ILE A 120 2.90 14.62 -17.78
CA ILE A 120 3.51 13.27 -17.72
C ILE A 120 2.89 12.36 -18.80
N GLU A 121 1.58 12.48 -19.09
CA GLU A 121 0.93 11.68 -20.13
C GLU A 121 1.40 12.04 -21.55
N LYS A 122 1.71 13.31 -21.81
CA LYS A 122 2.16 13.80 -23.11
C LYS A 122 3.64 13.53 -23.39
N MET A 123 4.42 13.31 -22.35
CA MET A 123 5.86 13.03 -22.50
C MET A 123 6.08 11.68 -23.17
N ASN A 124 7.05 11.58 -24.08
CA ASN A 124 7.46 10.33 -24.69
C ASN A 124 8.37 9.53 -23.75
N LEU A 125 7.77 8.75 -22.85
CA LEU A 125 8.41 8.02 -21.77
C LEU A 125 8.34 6.51 -21.95
N LYS A 126 9.40 5.80 -21.55
CA LYS A 126 9.29 4.37 -21.26
C LYS A 126 8.26 4.16 -20.14
N GLN A 127 7.57 3.01 -20.11
CA GLN A 127 6.56 2.75 -19.08
C GLN A 127 7.12 2.84 -17.65
N ILE A 128 8.36 2.42 -17.45
CA ILE A 128 9.02 2.49 -16.14
C ILE A 128 9.33 3.95 -15.73
N GLU A 129 9.80 4.80 -16.65
CA GLU A 129 10.00 6.23 -16.41
C GLU A 129 8.68 6.91 -16.02
N LYS A 130 7.59 6.58 -16.73
CA LYS A 130 6.24 7.05 -16.42
C LYS A 130 5.81 6.63 -15.02
N ASN A 131 6.05 5.38 -14.64
CA ASN A 131 5.74 4.88 -13.30
C ASN A 131 6.52 5.64 -12.22
N ILE A 132 7.80 5.93 -12.44
CA ILE A 132 8.64 6.69 -11.51
C ILE A 132 8.09 8.12 -11.31
N LEU A 133 7.73 8.81 -12.39
CA LEU A 133 7.17 10.17 -12.31
C LEU A 133 5.79 10.18 -11.65
N LEU A 134 4.93 9.23 -11.97
CA LEU A 134 3.62 9.08 -11.33
C LEU A 134 3.74 8.72 -9.85
N SER A 135 4.70 7.87 -9.48
CA SER A 135 5.01 7.59 -8.08
C SER A 135 5.44 8.86 -7.36
N SER A 136 6.35 9.66 -7.95
CA SER A 136 6.76 10.95 -7.39
C SER A 136 5.55 11.88 -7.17
N LEU A 137 4.64 11.95 -8.13
CA LEU A 137 3.41 12.72 -8.01
C LEU A 137 2.53 12.22 -6.85
N VAL A 138 2.30 10.90 -6.75
CA VAL A 138 1.50 10.28 -5.68
C VAL A 138 2.03 10.65 -4.29
N TYR A 139 3.35 10.52 -4.08
CA TYR A 139 3.97 10.87 -2.79
C TYR A 139 3.91 12.36 -2.48
N SER A 140 4.03 13.21 -3.51
CA SER A 140 3.95 14.67 -3.35
C SER A 140 2.52 15.10 -3.03
N VAL A 141 1.53 14.54 -3.73
CA VAL A 141 0.09 14.75 -3.46
C VAL A 141 -0.29 14.30 -2.06
N ASP A 142 0.19 13.14 -1.63
CA ASP A 142 -0.12 12.61 -0.30
C ASP A 142 0.36 13.54 0.83
N LYS A 143 1.49 14.21 0.66
CA LYS A 143 2.03 15.16 1.66
C LYS A 143 1.18 16.40 1.85
N ILE A 144 0.53 16.89 0.80
CA ILE A 144 -0.24 18.14 0.81
C ILE A 144 -1.75 17.94 0.96
N ALA A 145 -2.23 16.70 1.01
CA ALA A 145 -3.64 16.42 1.12
C ALA A 145 -4.20 16.75 2.50
N ASN A 146 -5.33 17.47 2.53
CA ASN A 146 -6.05 17.86 3.74
C ASN A 146 -6.83 16.70 4.37
N THR A 147 -6.11 15.62 4.65
CA THR A 147 -6.71 14.40 5.19
C THR A 147 -5.77 13.70 6.18
N CYS A 148 -6.34 12.81 6.99
CA CYS A 148 -5.57 11.81 7.73
C CYS A 148 -5.51 10.51 6.95
N HIS A 149 -6.58 10.17 6.23
CA HIS A 149 -6.70 9.10 5.24
C HIS A 149 -7.84 9.48 4.28
N TYR A 150 -7.75 9.14 3.02
CA TYR A 150 -8.68 9.64 1.99
C TYR A 150 -10.15 9.17 2.13
N ALA A 151 -10.47 8.35 3.12
CA ALA A 151 -11.86 8.06 3.46
C ALA A 151 -12.60 9.27 4.10
N ALA A 152 -11.86 10.30 4.55
CA ALA A 152 -12.41 11.52 5.11
C ALA A 152 -11.40 12.68 4.99
N PHE A 153 -11.89 13.87 4.73
CA PHE A 153 -11.10 15.11 4.77
C PHE A 153 -11.27 15.84 6.10
N ARG A 154 -10.34 16.72 6.44
CA ARG A 154 -10.43 17.57 7.62
C ARG A 154 -11.41 18.71 7.37
N LYS A 155 -12.17 19.10 8.38
CA LYS A 155 -13.18 20.18 8.27
C LYS A 155 -12.59 21.52 7.83
N LYS A 156 -11.37 21.84 8.29
CA LYS A 156 -10.67 23.09 7.94
C LYS A 156 -9.50 22.75 7.02
N MET A 157 -9.43 23.46 5.89
CA MET A 157 -8.29 23.39 4.99
C MET A 157 -7.05 23.93 5.71
N SER A 158 -5.99 23.14 5.76
CA SER A 158 -4.68 23.57 6.27
C SER A 158 -3.91 24.28 5.14
N LYS A 159 -3.02 25.19 5.51
CA LYS A 159 -2.04 25.73 4.54
C LYS A 159 -0.96 24.68 4.33
N TYR A 160 -0.79 24.27 3.10
CA TYR A 160 0.28 23.38 2.67
C TYR A 160 1.28 24.12 1.78
N PRO A 161 2.56 23.73 1.75
CA PRO A 161 3.51 24.25 0.78
C PRO A 161 3.05 23.90 -0.63
N GLU A 162 3.58 24.62 -1.60
CA GLU A 162 3.38 24.30 -3.00
C GLU A 162 3.90 22.89 -3.32
N ILE A 163 3.09 22.11 -4.07
CA ILE A 163 3.45 20.75 -4.46
C ILE A 163 4.73 20.77 -5.31
N LYS A 164 5.66 19.90 -4.95
CA LYS A 164 6.88 19.64 -5.72
C LYS A 164 7.12 18.15 -5.84
N LEU A 165 7.40 17.70 -7.04
CA LEU A 165 7.85 16.33 -7.26
C LEU A 165 9.21 16.11 -6.65
N ASN A 166 9.41 14.98 -6.02
CA ASN A 166 10.66 14.61 -5.35
C ASN A 166 11.28 13.39 -6.02
N ILE A 167 12.59 13.27 -5.93
CA ILE A 167 13.33 12.13 -6.43
C ILE A 167 13.18 10.95 -5.47
N PRO A 168 12.79 9.73 -5.95
CA PRO A 168 12.75 8.53 -5.12
C PRO A 168 14.17 8.02 -4.78
N GLU A 169 14.31 7.46 -3.59
CA GLU A 169 15.51 6.73 -3.16
C GLU A 169 15.34 5.25 -3.49
N ILE A 170 16.04 4.78 -4.50
CA ILE A 170 15.90 3.41 -5.03
C ILE A 170 17.17 2.63 -4.77
N ASN A 171 17.03 1.41 -4.26
CA ASN A 171 18.13 0.46 -4.15
C ASN A 171 18.24 -0.36 -5.44
N PHE A 172 18.96 0.17 -6.41
CA PHE A 172 19.09 -0.46 -7.73
C PHE A 172 19.76 -1.83 -7.70
N GLU A 173 20.66 -2.08 -6.75
CA GLU A 173 21.41 -3.34 -6.68
C GLU A 173 20.55 -4.53 -6.26
N SER A 174 19.46 -4.26 -5.54
CA SER A 174 18.52 -5.28 -5.08
C SER A 174 17.36 -5.53 -6.05
N ASN A 175 17.22 -4.74 -7.12
CA ASN A 175 16.04 -4.76 -7.98
C ASN A 175 16.09 -5.75 -9.17
N LEU A 176 17.15 -6.53 -9.31
CA LEU A 176 17.44 -7.26 -10.56
C LEU A 176 16.41 -8.35 -10.90
N ASN A 177 15.88 -9.07 -9.91
CA ASN A 177 15.03 -10.25 -10.12
C ASN A 177 13.65 -10.16 -9.48
N ASN A 178 13.24 -8.99 -9.04
CA ASN A 178 11.98 -8.78 -8.34
C ASN A 178 10.78 -8.91 -9.27
N GLU A 179 9.67 -9.42 -8.73
CA GLU A 179 8.39 -9.55 -9.45
C GLU A 179 7.31 -8.72 -8.79
N ILE A 180 6.66 -7.86 -9.58
CA ILE A 180 5.60 -6.98 -9.09
C ILE A 180 4.33 -7.23 -9.89
N TYR A 181 3.26 -7.53 -9.18
CA TYR A 181 1.97 -7.89 -9.73
C TYR A 181 0.88 -6.86 -9.38
N LYS A 182 -0.17 -6.86 -10.19
CA LYS A 182 -1.40 -6.09 -9.95
C LYS A 182 -2.58 -7.01 -10.20
N GLU A 183 -2.74 -7.99 -9.32
CA GLU A 183 -3.73 -9.05 -9.46
C GLU A 183 -4.53 -9.25 -8.16
N ASP A 184 -5.62 -9.99 -8.24
CA ASP A 184 -6.30 -10.53 -7.07
C ASP A 184 -5.37 -11.49 -6.32
N ALA A 185 -5.31 -11.38 -4.99
CA ALA A 185 -4.38 -12.17 -4.17
C ALA A 185 -4.62 -13.68 -4.27
N ASN A 186 -5.90 -14.11 -4.31
CA ASN A 186 -6.27 -15.53 -4.42
C ASN A 186 -5.97 -16.12 -5.80
N SER A 187 -5.96 -15.27 -6.82
CA SER A 187 -5.52 -15.66 -8.17
C SER A 187 -4.00 -15.73 -8.28
N LEU A 188 -3.30 -14.75 -7.70
CA LEU A 188 -1.84 -14.69 -7.77
C LEU A 188 -1.17 -15.82 -6.98
N ILE A 189 -1.71 -16.16 -5.79
CA ILE A 189 -1.11 -17.16 -4.89
C ILE A 189 -0.88 -18.52 -5.57
N THR A 190 -1.67 -18.84 -6.59
CA THR A 190 -1.54 -20.10 -7.38
C THR A 190 -0.41 -20.08 -8.40
N LYS A 191 0.14 -18.91 -8.71
CA LYS A 191 1.13 -18.68 -9.77
C LYS A 191 2.55 -18.52 -9.22
N ILE A 192 2.70 -18.36 -7.91
CA ILE A 192 3.98 -18.05 -7.25
C ILE A 192 4.40 -19.16 -6.28
N ASN A 193 5.70 -19.30 -6.06
CA ASN A 193 6.26 -20.30 -5.14
C ASN A 193 7.53 -19.75 -4.46
N PRO A 194 7.40 -18.70 -3.61
CA PRO A 194 8.52 -18.18 -2.83
C PRO A 194 8.84 -19.05 -1.61
N ASP A 195 10.00 -18.82 -0.99
CA ASP A 195 10.33 -19.47 0.29
C ASP A 195 9.40 -18.98 1.41
N VAL A 196 9.18 -17.67 1.49
CA VAL A 196 8.31 -17.04 2.51
C VAL A 196 7.18 -16.27 1.85
N ILE A 197 5.95 -16.49 2.32
CA ILE A 197 4.80 -15.63 2.01
C ILE A 197 4.39 -14.88 3.28
N TYR A 198 4.41 -13.56 3.22
CA TYR A 198 3.88 -12.67 4.24
C TYR A 198 2.47 -12.21 3.85
N LEU A 199 1.53 -12.35 4.76
CA LEU A 199 0.12 -12.02 4.58
C LEU A 199 -0.31 -10.98 5.63
N ASP A 200 -0.74 -9.81 5.17
CA ASP A 200 -1.39 -8.78 5.97
C ASP A 200 -2.67 -8.34 5.25
N PRO A 201 -3.67 -9.22 5.19
CA PRO A 201 -4.90 -8.93 4.46
C PRO A 201 -5.67 -7.77 5.11
N PRO A 202 -6.55 -7.09 4.36
CA PRO A 202 -7.53 -6.18 4.96
C PRO A 202 -8.35 -6.93 6.01
N TYR A 203 -8.26 -6.53 7.29
CA TYR A 203 -8.82 -7.30 8.41
C TYR A 203 -10.10 -6.72 9.02
N ASN A 204 -10.57 -5.58 8.55
CA ASN A 204 -11.77 -4.94 9.10
C ASN A 204 -12.77 -4.53 8.01
N SER A 205 -13.95 -4.02 8.42
CA SER A 205 -15.02 -3.63 7.49
C SER A 205 -14.71 -2.41 6.62
N ARG A 206 -13.58 -1.74 6.84
CA ARG A 206 -13.19 -0.56 6.05
C ARG A 206 -12.57 -1.01 4.75
N GLN A 207 -13.26 -0.74 3.66
CA GLN A 207 -12.74 -1.03 2.33
C GLN A 207 -11.46 -0.23 2.06
N TYR A 208 -10.42 -0.93 1.70
CA TYR A 208 -9.08 -0.38 1.48
C TYR A 208 -9.05 0.72 0.43
N PHE A 209 -9.81 0.55 -0.66
CA PHE A 209 -9.97 1.54 -1.71
C PHE A 209 -10.37 2.92 -1.16
N ASN A 210 -11.21 2.99 -0.14
CA ASN A 210 -11.64 4.28 0.44
C ASN A 210 -10.46 5.12 0.95
N SER A 211 -9.38 4.48 1.37
CA SER A 211 -8.19 5.18 1.87
C SER A 211 -7.24 5.63 0.77
N TYR A 212 -7.51 5.28 -0.50
CA TYR A 212 -6.61 5.54 -1.63
C TYR A 212 -7.30 6.12 -2.87
N HIS A 213 -8.62 6.26 -2.88
CA HIS A 213 -9.41 6.59 -4.07
C HIS A 213 -8.94 7.85 -4.81
N VAL A 214 -8.51 8.89 -4.10
CA VAL A 214 -8.01 10.13 -4.70
C VAL A 214 -6.71 9.85 -5.46
N LEU A 215 -5.76 9.15 -4.82
CA LEU A 215 -4.48 8.79 -5.44
C LEU A 215 -4.68 7.86 -6.63
N GLU A 216 -5.60 6.89 -6.50
CA GLU A 216 -5.95 5.97 -7.59
C GLU A 216 -6.54 6.72 -8.79
N ASN A 217 -7.41 7.70 -8.57
CA ASN A 217 -7.98 8.53 -9.64
C ASN A 217 -6.91 9.42 -10.29
N ILE A 218 -6.00 10.00 -9.52
CA ILE A 218 -4.89 10.80 -10.06
C ILE A 218 -3.98 9.94 -10.95
N VAL A 219 -3.70 8.70 -10.55
CA VAL A 219 -2.85 7.81 -11.34
C VAL A 219 -3.56 7.27 -12.57
N LYS A 220 -4.81 6.83 -12.45
CA LYS A 220 -5.61 6.33 -13.58
C LYS A 220 -5.95 7.42 -14.57
N TRP A 221 -6.26 8.58 -14.06
CA TRP A 221 -6.65 9.78 -14.80
C TRP A 221 -7.87 9.57 -15.72
N ASP A 222 -8.77 8.68 -15.31
CA ASP A 222 -10.03 8.38 -15.98
C ASP A 222 -11.11 9.44 -15.72
N LYS A 223 -10.83 10.42 -14.86
CA LYS A 223 -11.69 11.57 -14.52
C LYS A 223 -13.13 11.17 -14.25
N PRO A 224 -13.39 10.20 -13.37
CA PRO A 224 -14.74 9.70 -13.13
C PRO A 224 -15.66 10.76 -12.51
N GLU A 225 -16.95 10.60 -12.68
CA GLU A 225 -17.92 11.33 -11.87
C GLU A 225 -17.80 10.92 -10.39
N LEU A 226 -17.92 11.91 -9.51
CA LEU A 226 -17.78 11.72 -8.07
C LEU A 226 -19.08 12.03 -7.33
N GLU A 227 -19.34 11.29 -6.25
CA GLU A 227 -20.37 11.67 -5.28
C GLU A 227 -19.98 13.02 -4.64
N ILE A 228 -20.81 14.03 -4.79
CA ILE A 228 -20.51 15.43 -4.41
C ILE A 228 -20.12 15.56 -2.93
N THR A 229 -20.83 14.87 -2.03
CA THR A 229 -20.61 15.03 -0.58
C THR A 229 -19.31 14.40 -0.10
N LYS A 230 -18.89 13.30 -0.69
CA LYS A 230 -17.70 12.52 -0.28
C LYS A 230 -16.54 12.61 -1.24
N GLN A 231 -16.77 13.20 -2.42
CA GLN A 231 -15.78 13.32 -3.49
C GLN A 231 -15.14 11.96 -3.85
N ILE A 232 -15.97 10.92 -3.90
CA ILE A 232 -15.56 9.54 -4.20
C ILE A 232 -16.36 8.99 -5.38
N LYS A 233 -15.68 8.27 -6.28
CA LYS A 233 -16.35 7.57 -7.39
C LYS A 233 -17.10 6.32 -6.91
N ASP A 234 -17.94 5.78 -7.78
CA ASP A 234 -18.50 4.43 -7.56
C ASP A 234 -17.38 3.41 -7.30
N ARG A 235 -17.56 2.66 -6.23
CA ARG A 235 -16.58 1.72 -5.69
C ARG A 235 -17.07 0.26 -5.68
N SER A 236 -18.19 -0.01 -6.35
CA SER A 236 -18.78 -1.35 -6.41
C SER A 236 -17.75 -2.41 -6.84
N ASN A 237 -16.91 -2.07 -7.84
CA ASN A 237 -15.86 -2.93 -8.39
C ASN A 237 -14.55 -2.96 -7.57
N TYR A 238 -14.49 -2.27 -6.42
CA TYR A 238 -13.29 -2.17 -5.58
C TYR A 238 -13.50 -2.75 -4.18
N LYS A 239 -14.59 -3.48 -3.98
CA LYS A 239 -14.89 -4.11 -2.69
C LYS A 239 -14.03 -5.35 -2.51
N SER A 240 -13.29 -5.40 -1.41
CA SER A 240 -12.53 -6.58 -1.00
C SER A 240 -13.42 -7.50 -0.17
N GLU A 241 -13.44 -8.77 -0.49
CA GLU A 241 -14.15 -9.80 0.27
C GLU A 241 -13.52 -10.03 1.64
N TYR A 242 -12.26 -9.76 1.82
CA TYR A 242 -11.58 -9.75 3.13
C TYR A 242 -12.19 -8.76 4.12
N CYS A 243 -12.88 -7.70 3.63
CA CYS A 243 -13.61 -6.73 4.44
C CYS A 243 -15.09 -7.08 4.64
N SER A 244 -15.54 -8.24 4.16
CA SER A 244 -16.95 -8.69 4.18
C SER A 244 -17.18 -9.84 5.16
N ASN A 245 -18.41 -10.34 5.21
CA ASN A 245 -18.73 -11.56 5.98
C ASN A 245 -18.18 -12.84 5.33
N ASN A 246 -17.67 -12.76 4.09
CA ASN A 246 -17.01 -13.86 3.39
C ASN A 246 -15.52 -13.98 3.71
N ALA A 247 -15.00 -13.16 4.63
CA ALA A 247 -13.56 -13.09 4.95
C ALA A 247 -12.97 -14.46 5.35
N TYR A 248 -13.73 -15.30 6.06
CA TYR A 248 -13.30 -16.64 6.44
C TYR A 248 -13.04 -17.53 5.23
N ASN A 249 -14.00 -17.60 4.30
CA ASN A 249 -13.86 -18.46 3.12
C ASN A 249 -12.75 -18.01 2.19
N ILE A 250 -12.66 -16.71 1.91
CA ILE A 250 -11.65 -16.17 1.01
C ILE A 250 -10.23 -16.30 1.58
N PHE A 251 -10.07 -16.11 2.90
CA PHE A 251 -8.79 -16.31 3.58
C PHE A 251 -8.40 -17.78 3.64
N SER A 252 -9.37 -18.69 3.92
CA SER A 252 -9.15 -20.13 3.88
C SER A 252 -8.71 -20.61 2.50
N ASP A 253 -9.34 -20.12 1.44
CA ASP A 253 -8.97 -20.42 0.05
C ASP A 253 -7.53 -19.96 -0.26
N LEU A 254 -7.16 -18.74 0.17
CA LEU A 254 -5.80 -18.22 0.01
C LEU A 254 -4.76 -19.13 0.69
N ILE A 255 -5.00 -19.51 1.94
CA ILE A 255 -4.10 -20.36 2.74
C ILE A 255 -3.96 -21.77 2.17
N GLN A 256 -5.06 -22.34 1.66
CA GLN A 256 -5.05 -23.68 1.05
C GLN A 256 -4.26 -23.72 -0.26
N LYS A 257 -4.29 -22.63 -1.03
CA LYS A 257 -3.57 -22.50 -2.31
C LYS A 257 -2.11 -22.05 -2.17
N ALA A 258 -1.71 -21.56 -0.99
CA ALA A 258 -0.37 -21.06 -0.75
C ALA A 258 0.69 -22.18 -0.90
N ASN A 259 1.65 -21.96 -1.80
CA ASN A 259 2.79 -22.84 -2.05
C ASN A 259 4.09 -22.14 -1.65
N CYS A 260 4.61 -22.46 -0.45
CA CYS A 260 5.81 -21.84 0.13
C CYS A 260 6.42 -22.78 1.19
N LYS A 261 7.62 -22.45 1.69
CA LYS A 261 8.22 -23.13 2.85
C LYS A 261 7.63 -22.59 4.16
N TYR A 262 7.49 -21.27 4.25
CA TYR A 262 6.98 -20.60 5.43
C TYR A 262 5.88 -19.62 5.07
N LEU A 263 4.87 -19.58 5.92
CA LEU A 263 3.77 -18.62 5.82
C LEU A 263 3.74 -17.78 7.10
N ILE A 264 3.79 -16.47 6.97
CA ILE A 264 3.74 -15.51 8.07
C ILE A 264 2.46 -14.68 7.91
N VAL A 265 1.52 -14.83 8.83
CA VAL A 265 0.26 -14.08 8.84
C VAL A 265 0.33 -13.01 9.91
N SER A 266 0.16 -11.74 9.53
CA SER A 266 0.02 -10.61 10.44
C SER A 266 -1.45 -10.27 10.61
N TYR A 267 -1.93 -10.26 11.85
CA TYR A 267 -3.32 -9.95 12.16
C TYR A 267 -3.45 -9.34 13.56
N ASN A 268 -4.42 -8.45 13.76
CA ASN A 268 -4.63 -7.84 15.08
C ASN A 268 -5.71 -8.57 15.91
N ASN A 269 -5.74 -8.30 17.20
CA ASN A 269 -6.68 -8.90 18.16
C ASN A 269 -7.95 -8.07 18.40
N THR A 270 -8.44 -7.30 17.43
CA THR A 270 -9.53 -6.33 17.65
C THR A 270 -10.95 -6.91 17.48
N GLU A 271 -11.12 -8.22 17.42
CA GLU A 271 -12.41 -8.88 17.20
C GLU A 271 -13.49 -8.58 18.27
N LYS A 272 -13.07 -8.43 19.51
CA LYS A 272 -13.96 -8.27 20.69
C LYS A 272 -14.02 -6.83 21.22
N LEU A 273 -13.37 -5.89 20.56
CA LEU A 273 -13.34 -4.51 21.01
C LEU A 273 -14.57 -3.81 20.41
N ASP A 274 -15.31 -3.07 21.24
CA ASP A 274 -16.44 -2.21 20.87
C ASP A 274 -16.00 -1.07 19.92
N ALA A 275 -15.27 -1.42 18.87
CA ALA A 275 -14.74 -0.52 17.88
C ALA A 275 -15.61 -0.58 16.61
N ARG A 276 -15.82 0.58 15.99
CA ARG A 276 -16.54 0.68 14.69
C ARG A 276 -15.87 -0.08 13.55
N SER A 277 -14.76 -0.75 13.81
CA SER A 277 -13.99 -1.52 12.81
C SER A 277 -13.29 -2.70 13.47
N ASN A 278 -14.08 -3.67 13.93
CA ASN A 278 -13.56 -4.93 14.46
C ASN A 278 -12.94 -5.78 13.35
N SER A 279 -11.99 -6.63 13.74
CA SER A 279 -11.44 -7.66 12.85
C SER A 279 -12.55 -8.57 12.35
N LYS A 280 -12.45 -9.00 11.10
CA LYS A 280 -13.43 -9.89 10.45
C LYS A 280 -13.23 -11.35 10.84
N LEU A 281 -12.00 -11.72 11.19
CA LEU A 281 -11.66 -13.06 11.67
C LEU A 281 -11.26 -12.99 13.14
N SER A 282 -11.68 -14.00 13.89
CA SER A 282 -11.20 -14.24 15.25
C SER A 282 -9.88 -15.01 15.22
N ASP A 283 -9.15 -14.96 16.33
CA ASP A 283 -7.95 -15.78 16.51
C ASP A 283 -8.25 -17.27 16.34
N THR A 284 -9.37 -17.74 16.89
CA THR A 284 -9.81 -19.12 16.76
C THR A 284 -9.99 -19.52 15.29
N GLN A 285 -10.63 -18.64 14.49
CA GLN A 285 -10.83 -18.89 13.07
C GLN A 285 -9.50 -18.88 12.29
N ILE A 286 -8.58 -17.98 12.62
CA ILE A 286 -7.25 -17.95 11.98
C ILE A 286 -6.49 -19.24 12.31
N ILE A 287 -6.46 -19.65 13.58
CA ILE A 287 -5.81 -20.88 14.02
C ILE A 287 -6.44 -22.11 13.34
N GLU A 288 -7.76 -22.16 13.24
CA GLU A 288 -8.49 -23.23 12.54
C GLU A 288 -8.07 -23.33 11.07
N ILE A 289 -8.02 -22.20 10.35
CA ILE A 289 -7.59 -22.16 8.95
C ILE A 289 -6.14 -22.62 8.81
N LEU A 290 -5.28 -22.27 9.77
CA LEU A 290 -3.86 -22.63 9.78
C LEU A 290 -3.58 -24.02 10.39
N SER A 291 -4.53 -24.67 11.04
CA SER A 291 -4.34 -25.88 11.89
C SER A 291 -3.75 -27.09 11.19
N LYS A 292 -3.74 -27.12 9.85
CA LYS A 292 -3.07 -28.17 9.08
C LYS A 292 -1.52 -28.01 9.01
N LYS A 293 -0.98 -27.00 9.67
CA LYS A 293 0.44 -26.60 9.65
C LYS A 293 0.96 -26.48 11.09
N VAL A 294 2.28 -26.58 11.26
CA VAL A 294 2.89 -26.25 12.56
C VAL A 294 2.88 -24.74 12.71
N VAL A 295 2.16 -24.23 13.72
CA VAL A 295 1.95 -22.80 13.94
C VAL A 295 2.61 -22.36 15.25
N THR A 296 3.47 -21.35 15.21
CA THR A 296 3.89 -20.57 16.37
C THR A 296 3.27 -19.19 16.33
N ILE A 297 2.89 -18.65 17.52
CA ILE A 297 2.22 -17.36 17.63
C ILE A 297 3.10 -16.41 18.44
N HIS A 298 3.38 -15.26 17.85
CA HIS A 298 4.13 -14.19 18.50
C HIS A 298 3.26 -12.93 18.59
N GLU A 299 3.35 -12.22 19.71
CA GLU A 299 2.55 -11.04 19.99
C GLU A 299 3.43 -9.84 20.31
N LYS A 300 3.03 -8.66 19.86
CA LYS A 300 3.61 -7.37 20.21
C LYS A 300 2.52 -6.37 20.57
N ASP A 301 2.69 -5.63 21.65
CA ASP A 301 1.81 -4.51 21.98
C ASP A 301 1.89 -3.45 20.89
N TYR A 302 0.73 -3.08 20.35
CA TYR A 302 0.65 -2.15 19.25
C TYR A 302 -0.42 -1.09 19.48
N LYS A 303 0.01 0.19 19.63
CA LYS A 303 -0.92 1.31 19.77
C LYS A 303 -1.40 1.76 18.40
N TYR A 304 -2.63 1.40 18.05
CA TYR A 304 -3.30 1.96 16.90
C TYR A 304 -3.59 3.45 17.09
N TYR A 305 -3.45 4.23 16.01
CA TYR A 305 -3.85 5.62 15.98
C TYR A 305 -5.39 5.69 16.00
N THR A 306 -5.99 5.91 17.17
CA THR A 306 -7.42 6.17 17.31
C THR A 306 -7.63 7.67 17.52
N ALA A 307 -8.40 8.30 16.64
CA ALA A 307 -8.92 9.64 16.87
C ALA A 307 -9.94 9.57 18.02
N LYS A 308 -9.60 10.10 19.19
CA LYS A 308 -10.34 10.19 20.45
C LYS A 308 -10.39 8.93 21.32
N ASN A 309 -9.79 9.07 22.51
CA ASN A 309 -10.06 8.37 23.77
C ASN A 309 -10.70 6.98 23.68
N ASN A 310 -10.00 6.03 23.10
CA ASN A 310 -10.32 4.63 23.36
C ASN A 310 -9.35 4.11 24.42
N ASN A 311 -9.89 3.85 25.61
CA ASN A 311 -9.24 3.13 26.70
C ASN A 311 -9.04 1.65 26.36
N ILE A 312 -8.64 1.33 25.14
CA ILE A 312 -8.34 -0.03 24.73
C ILE A 312 -6.96 -0.35 25.27
N LYS A 313 -6.92 -1.04 26.41
CA LYS A 313 -5.70 -1.33 27.16
C LYS A 313 -4.81 -2.42 26.56
N GLU A 314 -5.30 -3.19 25.57
CA GLU A 314 -4.62 -4.40 25.09
C GLU A 314 -4.73 -4.57 23.57
N HIS A 315 -4.22 -3.60 22.81
CA HIS A 315 -4.03 -3.81 21.38
C HIS A 315 -2.73 -4.57 21.13
N LYS A 316 -2.85 -5.72 20.50
CA LYS A 316 -1.71 -6.54 20.08
C LYS A 316 -1.76 -6.77 18.58
N GLU A 317 -0.59 -6.73 17.97
CA GLU A 317 -0.37 -7.30 16.66
C GLU A 317 0.19 -8.71 16.83
N ARG A 318 -0.32 -9.66 16.07
CA ARG A 318 0.06 -11.06 16.11
C ARG A 318 0.70 -11.49 14.81
N LEU A 319 1.77 -12.26 14.93
CA LEU A 319 2.37 -12.98 13.81
C LEU A 319 2.16 -14.49 14.04
N TYR A 320 1.44 -15.11 13.12
CA TYR A 320 1.28 -16.56 13.05
C TYR A 320 2.31 -17.08 12.06
N VAL A 321 3.30 -17.79 12.56
CA VAL A 321 4.37 -18.37 11.73
C VAL A 321 4.07 -19.84 11.50
N CYS A 322 3.95 -20.23 10.24
CA CYS A 322 3.63 -21.59 9.85
C CYS A 322 4.74 -22.18 9.00
N LYS A 323 5.24 -23.34 9.38
CA LYS A 323 6.04 -24.17 8.50
C LYS A 323 5.09 -25.02 7.63
N VAL A 324 5.20 -24.88 6.31
CA VAL A 324 4.30 -25.51 5.33
C VAL A 324 4.91 -26.78 4.74
N LYS A 325 6.26 -26.77 4.52
CA LYS A 325 7.02 -27.89 3.97
C LYS A 325 8.22 -28.22 4.83
#